data_875dc332eebf853971386178cbd2d143
#
_entry.id   875dc332eebf853971386178cbd2d143
#
_cell.length_a   1.000
_cell.length_b   1.000
_cell.length_c   1.000
_cell.angle_alpha   90.00
_cell.angle_beta   90.00
_cell.angle_gamma   90.00
#
_symmetry.space_group_name_H-M   'P 1'
#
loop_
_entity.id
_entity.type
_entity.pdbx_description
1 polymer ?
#
loop_
_entity_poly.entity_id
_entity_poly.type
_entity_poly.pdbx_seq_one_letter_code
_entity_poly.pdbx_strand_id
1 'polypeptide(L)'
;MQRPAAGPHCGGQPAPPGPGSRRLSVRSVTLDLDGTLLDTVPDLAEAANAMLAELGLPTRSEDDVRRSVGRGIAHLVARCLPGDRHVDASTQSHAEKLFRNHYGRCNGRRARPYPGVVAGLERLRGLGLPLAVVTNKAQAFAEPLLEATGLAQYFAFTVGGDLLSERKPHPLPLLHACARLGSPPAENLHIGDSRHDAASARASGCPVFLVPYGYNEGEGVRNIDCDAIVATLEDAAAKVVAPAH
;
A
#
# COMPACT_ATOMS: atom_id res chain seq x y z
N MET A 1 47.65 6.43 62.06
CA MET A 1 47.36 6.02 60.67
C MET A 1 45.90 5.63 60.58
N GLN A 2 45.03 6.59 60.19
CA GLN A 2 43.58 6.35 59.97
C GLN A 2 43.31 6.21 58.48
N ARG A 3 42.63 5.14 58.07
CA ARG A 3 42.11 4.95 56.72
C ARG A 3 40.87 5.82 56.49
N PRO A 4 40.68 6.44 55.33
CA PRO A 4 39.44 7.14 55.03
C PRO A 4 38.37 6.16 54.57
N ALA A 5 37.11 6.47 54.96
CA ALA A 5 35.88 5.73 54.64
C ALA A 5 35.48 5.92 53.17
N ALA A 6 35.01 4.83 52.54
CA ALA A 6 34.45 4.83 51.21
C ALA A 6 33.07 5.54 51.21
N GLY A 7 32.92 6.50 50.30
CA GLY A 7 31.67 7.22 50.07
C GLY A 7 30.68 6.39 49.22
N PRO A 8 29.38 6.72 49.23
CA PRO A 8 28.33 5.91 48.60
C PRO A 8 28.36 6.03 47.06
N HIS A 9 28.25 4.89 46.37
CA HIS A 9 28.05 4.79 44.92
C HIS A 9 26.74 5.44 44.53
N CYS A 10 26.80 6.53 43.80
CA CYS A 10 25.65 7.07 43.07
C CYS A 10 25.26 6.11 41.96
N GLY A 11 24.12 5.44 42.13
CA GLY A 11 23.48 4.67 41.08
C GLY A 11 23.02 5.62 39.96
N GLY A 12 23.72 5.57 38.84
CA GLY A 12 23.30 6.27 37.62
C GLY A 12 21.98 5.70 37.11
N GLN A 13 20.95 6.52 37.10
CA GLN A 13 19.71 6.19 36.36
C GLN A 13 20.06 6.08 34.89
N PRO A 14 19.53 5.07 34.16
CA PRO A 14 19.73 5.00 32.73
C PRO A 14 19.12 6.22 32.06
N ALA A 15 19.87 6.81 31.14
CA ALA A 15 19.43 7.97 30.35
C ALA A 15 18.12 7.65 29.62
N PRO A 16 17.19 8.62 29.51
CA PRO A 16 15.95 8.41 28.77
C PRO A 16 16.30 8.09 27.30
N PRO A 17 15.56 7.16 26.66
CA PRO A 17 15.78 6.84 25.25
C PRO A 17 15.62 8.09 24.39
N GLY A 18 16.56 8.29 23.46
CA GLY A 18 16.57 9.42 22.54
C GLY A 18 15.32 9.48 21.64
N PRO A 19 15.03 10.62 20.96
CA PRO A 19 13.79 10.89 20.21
C PRO A 19 13.56 10.05 18.95
N GLY A 20 14.18 8.86 18.81
CA GLY A 20 14.13 7.99 17.62
C GLY A 20 13.46 6.62 17.79
N SER A 21 12.94 6.23 18.96
CA SER A 21 12.53 4.83 19.21
C SER A 21 11.09 4.62 19.70
N ARG A 22 10.20 5.60 19.57
CA ARG A 22 8.81 5.37 19.99
C ARG A 22 8.11 4.47 18.98
N ARG A 23 7.90 3.20 19.35
CA ARG A 23 7.11 2.26 18.56
C ARG A 23 5.64 2.63 18.65
N LEU A 24 4.94 2.52 17.51
CA LEU A 24 3.50 2.74 17.42
C LEU A 24 2.77 1.49 17.93
N SER A 25 1.90 1.66 18.93
CA SER A 25 1.02 0.58 19.39
C SER A 25 -0.21 0.49 18.51
N VAL A 26 -0.43 -0.67 17.87
CA VAL A 26 -1.56 -0.89 16.95
C VAL A 26 -2.18 -2.27 17.18
N ARG A 27 -3.47 -2.38 16.87
CA ARG A 27 -4.23 -3.65 16.98
C ARG A 27 -4.43 -4.32 15.62
N SER A 28 -4.25 -3.61 14.53
CA SER A 28 -4.35 -4.15 13.17
C SER A 28 -3.53 -3.34 12.19
N VAL A 29 -3.27 -3.91 11.00
CA VAL A 29 -2.60 -3.21 9.93
C VAL A 29 -3.36 -3.42 8.63
N THR A 30 -3.59 -2.32 7.90
CA THR A 30 -4.10 -2.36 6.53
C THR A 30 -2.98 -1.96 5.56
N LEU A 31 -2.91 -2.59 4.40
CA LEU A 31 -1.86 -2.35 3.41
C LEU A 31 -2.47 -2.10 2.03
N ASP A 32 -1.90 -1.17 1.27
CA ASP A 32 -2.17 -1.09 -0.16
C ASP A 32 -1.46 -2.22 -0.91
N LEU A 33 -1.79 -2.41 -2.17
CA LEU A 33 -1.29 -3.51 -3.00
C LEU A 33 -0.30 -3.03 -4.05
N ASP A 34 -0.78 -2.28 -5.05
CA ASP A 34 0.02 -1.84 -6.20
C ASP A 34 0.99 -0.72 -5.79
N GLY A 35 2.29 -0.96 -5.85
CA GLY A 35 3.32 0.01 -5.42
C GLY A 35 3.71 -0.11 -3.94
N THR A 36 2.95 -0.83 -3.15
CA THR A 36 3.25 -1.06 -1.72
C THR A 36 3.71 -2.48 -1.45
N LEU A 37 2.89 -3.46 -1.75
CA LEU A 37 3.23 -4.89 -1.60
C LEU A 37 3.92 -5.44 -2.86
N LEU A 38 3.43 -5.05 -4.04
CA LEU A 38 3.81 -5.64 -5.33
C LEU A 38 4.20 -4.56 -6.35
N ASP A 39 5.29 -4.81 -7.09
CA ASP A 39 5.51 -4.14 -8.37
C ASP A 39 4.65 -4.83 -9.44
N THR A 40 3.57 -4.18 -9.83
CA THR A 40 2.57 -4.69 -10.78
C THR A 40 2.65 -4.02 -12.14
N VAL A 41 3.50 -3.01 -12.30
CA VAL A 41 3.63 -2.24 -13.56
C VAL A 41 3.94 -3.12 -14.76
N PRO A 42 4.80 -4.15 -14.68
CA PRO A 42 5.09 -4.99 -15.83
C PRO A 42 3.84 -5.68 -16.44
N ASP A 43 2.93 -6.18 -15.60
CA ASP A 43 1.68 -6.81 -16.04
C ASP A 43 0.66 -5.77 -16.53
N LEU A 44 0.59 -4.62 -15.85
CA LEU A 44 -0.30 -3.52 -16.25
C LEU A 44 0.12 -2.92 -17.60
N ALA A 45 1.43 -2.79 -17.86
CA ALA A 45 1.97 -2.31 -19.13
C ALA A 45 1.74 -3.30 -20.26
N GLU A 46 1.90 -4.61 -20.00
CA GLU A 46 1.58 -5.65 -20.96
C GLU A 46 0.10 -5.56 -21.41
N ALA A 47 -0.82 -5.48 -20.44
CA ALA A 47 -2.25 -5.37 -20.73
C ALA A 47 -2.62 -4.07 -21.43
N ALA A 48 -2.05 -2.94 -21.02
CA ALA A 48 -2.28 -1.63 -21.63
C ALA A 48 -1.80 -1.61 -23.09
N ASN A 49 -0.63 -2.15 -23.35
CA ASN A 49 -0.07 -2.19 -24.71
C ASN A 49 -0.81 -3.17 -25.63
N ALA A 50 -1.30 -4.29 -25.11
CA ALA A 50 -2.16 -5.19 -25.85
C ALA A 50 -3.51 -4.53 -26.22
N MET A 51 -4.13 -3.81 -25.29
CA MET A 51 -5.32 -2.99 -25.56
C MET A 51 -5.05 -1.93 -26.63
N LEU A 52 -3.93 -1.19 -26.53
CA LEU A 52 -3.58 -0.15 -27.49
C LEU A 52 -3.35 -0.73 -28.88
N ALA A 53 -2.69 -1.90 -28.98
CA ALA A 53 -2.46 -2.58 -30.25
C ALA A 53 -3.78 -2.99 -30.94
N GLU A 54 -4.77 -3.50 -30.18
CA GLU A 54 -6.09 -3.83 -30.75
C GLU A 54 -6.85 -2.58 -31.24
N LEU A 55 -6.58 -1.41 -30.61
CA LEU A 55 -7.15 -0.13 -31.03
C LEU A 55 -6.36 0.56 -32.16
N GLY A 56 -5.27 -0.04 -32.65
CA GLY A 56 -4.39 0.56 -33.65
C GLY A 56 -3.64 1.80 -33.14
N LEU A 57 -3.39 1.90 -31.83
CA LEU A 57 -2.76 3.02 -31.16
C LEU A 57 -1.29 2.71 -30.78
N PRO A 58 -0.42 3.72 -30.70
CA PRO A 58 0.96 3.52 -30.27
C PRO A 58 1.05 3.05 -28.81
N THR A 59 2.02 2.18 -28.55
CA THR A 59 2.29 1.65 -27.21
C THR A 59 2.78 2.73 -26.25
N ARG A 60 2.71 2.45 -24.94
CA ARG A 60 3.24 3.27 -23.84
C ARG A 60 4.43 2.57 -23.20
N SER A 61 5.37 3.36 -22.69
CA SER A 61 6.46 2.84 -21.88
C SER A 61 5.94 2.35 -20.50
N GLU A 62 6.69 1.47 -19.83
CA GLU A 62 6.36 1.08 -18.45
C GLU A 62 6.32 2.30 -17.51
N ASP A 63 7.16 3.31 -17.74
CA ASP A 63 7.16 4.54 -16.94
C ASP A 63 5.90 5.39 -17.15
N ASP A 64 5.35 5.44 -18.35
CA ASP A 64 4.08 6.13 -18.61
C ASP A 64 2.92 5.41 -17.90
N VAL A 65 2.92 4.08 -17.94
CA VAL A 65 1.93 3.27 -17.23
C VAL A 65 2.09 3.45 -15.72
N ARG A 66 3.32 3.40 -15.19
CA ARG A 66 3.63 3.61 -13.77
C ARG A 66 3.03 4.91 -13.23
N ARG A 67 3.15 6.01 -13.97
CA ARG A 67 2.56 7.32 -13.61
C ARG A 67 1.03 7.36 -13.65
N SER A 68 0.41 6.31 -14.16
CA SER A 68 -1.05 6.21 -14.31
C SER A 68 -1.69 5.25 -13.31
N VAL A 69 -0.89 4.54 -12.51
CA VAL A 69 -1.36 3.60 -11.49
C VAL A 69 -1.79 4.33 -10.21
N GLY A 70 -2.77 3.76 -9.49
CA GLY A 70 -3.20 4.21 -8.17
C GLY A 70 -4.68 4.68 -8.10
N ARG A 71 -5.31 4.98 -9.25
CA ARG A 71 -6.70 5.49 -9.32
C ARG A 71 -7.69 4.53 -9.99
N GLY A 72 -7.29 3.27 -10.20
CA GLY A 72 -8.10 2.24 -10.81
C GLY A 72 -8.05 2.22 -12.35
N ILE A 73 -8.69 1.20 -12.94
CA ILE A 73 -8.57 0.87 -14.38
C ILE A 73 -9.05 1.99 -15.28
N ALA A 74 -10.19 2.62 -14.97
CA ALA A 74 -10.74 3.69 -15.81
C ALA A 74 -9.75 4.85 -15.98
N HIS A 75 -9.08 5.25 -14.90
CA HIS A 75 -8.06 6.29 -14.95
C HIS A 75 -6.83 5.85 -15.72
N LEU A 76 -6.31 4.64 -15.46
CA LEU A 76 -5.15 4.11 -16.18
C LEU A 76 -5.41 4.06 -17.68
N VAL A 77 -6.55 3.51 -18.11
CA VAL A 77 -6.93 3.43 -19.52
C VAL A 77 -7.04 4.82 -20.14
N ALA A 78 -7.73 5.76 -19.48
CA ALA A 78 -7.86 7.14 -19.96
C ALA A 78 -6.49 7.80 -20.17
N ARG A 79 -5.54 7.54 -19.27
CA ARG A 79 -4.16 8.07 -19.37
C ARG A 79 -3.32 7.40 -20.47
N CYS A 80 -3.63 6.17 -20.84
CA CYS A 80 -2.97 5.47 -21.93
C CYS A 80 -3.47 5.89 -23.31
N LEU A 81 -4.73 6.29 -23.41
CA LEU A 81 -5.33 6.78 -24.66
C LEU A 81 -4.70 8.14 -25.09
N PRO A 82 -4.67 8.47 -26.38
CA PRO A 82 -4.15 9.79 -26.83
C PRO A 82 -4.94 10.95 -26.24
N GLY A 83 -4.25 11.87 -25.54
CA GLY A 83 -4.89 13.00 -24.85
C GLY A 83 -5.33 14.16 -25.77
N ASP A 84 -4.95 14.13 -27.03
CA ASP A 84 -5.27 15.11 -28.09
C ASP A 84 -6.61 14.82 -28.80
N ARG A 85 -7.22 13.68 -28.53
CA ARG A 85 -8.56 13.34 -29.00
C ARG A 85 -9.55 13.36 -27.82
N HIS A 86 -10.68 13.98 -28.04
CA HIS A 86 -11.81 13.86 -27.12
C HIS A 86 -12.27 12.39 -27.20
N VAL A 87 -11.77 11.57 -26.28
CA VAL A 87 -12.17 10.14 -26.19
C VAL A 87 -13.59 10.13 -25.64
N ASP A 88 -14.56 9.76 -26.48
CA ASP A 88 -15.95 9.63 -26.04
C ASP A 88 -16.13 8.48 -25.05
N ALA A 89 -17.24 8.48 -24.31
CA ALA A 89 -17.52 7.48 -23.29
C ALA A 89 -17.60 6.04 -23.86
N SER A 90 -17.98 5.88 -25.12
CA SER A 90 -18.09 4.58 -25.77
C SER A 90 -16.71 4.00 -26.06
N THR A 91 -15.80 4.81 -26.57
CA THR A 91 -14.40 4.45 -26.84
C THR A 91 -13.68 4.14 -25.52
N GLN A 92 -13.86 4.94 -24.48
CA GLN A 92 -13.33 4.69 -23.14
C GLN A 92 -13.83 3.33 -22.60
N SER A 93 -15.13 3.08 -22.65
CA SER A 93 -15.74 1.83 -22.17
C SER A 93 -15.24 0.60 -22.97
N HIS A 94 -15.06 0.74 -24.27
CA HIS A 94 -14.50 -0.31 -25.11
C HIS A 94 -13.05 -0.61 -24.74
N ALA A 95 -12.21 0.43 -24.61
CA ALA A 95 -10.83 0.28 -24.20
C ALA A 95 -10.69 -0.39 -22.82
N GLU A 96 -11.54 0.00 -21.84
CA GLU A 96 -11.56 -0.64 -20.53
C GLU A 96 -11.90 -2.14 -20.59
N LYS A 97 -12.82 -2.55 -21.46
CA LYS A 97 -13.15 -3.98 -21.67
C LYS A 97 -11.94 -4.74 -22.24
N LEU A 98 -11.29 -4.18 -23.26
CA LEU A 98 -10.08 -4.77 -23.83
C LEU A 98 -8.96 -4.90 -22.78
N PHE A 99 -8.71 -3.82 -22.04
CA PHE A 99 -7.72 -3.84 -20.95
C PHE A 99 -8.02 -4.95 -19.95
N ARG A 100 -9.26 -5.02 -19.43
CA ARG A 100 -9.68 -6.06 -18.46
C ARG A 100 -9.48 -7.48 -19.01
N ASN A 101 -9.78 -7.70 -20.28
CA ASN A 101 -9.59 -9.01 -20.93
C ASN A 101 -8.09 -9.39 -20.97
N HIS A 102 -7.22 -8.47 -21.38
CA HIS A 102 -5.78 -8.73 -21.42
C HIS A 102 -5.21 -8.86 -20.00
N TYR A 103 -5.61 -7.97 -19.08
CA TYR A 103 -5.11 -8.00 -17.72
C TYR A 103 -5.50 -9.29 -16.99
N GLY A 104 -6.69 -9.81 -17.21
CA GLY A 104 -7.11 -11.12 -16.68
C GLY A 104 -6.23 -12.31 -17.12
N ARG A 105 -5.49 -12.16 -18.23
CA ARG A 105 -4.58 -13.20 -18.73
C ARG A 105 -3.15 -13.09 -18.22
N CYS A 106 -2.71 -11.89 -17.82
CA CYS A 106 -1.33 -11.62 -17.41
C CYS A 106 -1.18 -11.20 -15.94
N ASN A 107 -2.26 -10.91 -15.23
CA ASN A 107 -2.24 -10.47 -13.84
C ASN A 107 -1.52 -11.50 -12.93
N GLY A 108 -0.44 -11.08 -12.31
CA GLY A 108 0.39 -11.92 -11.44
C GLY A 108 1.51 -12.69 -12.15
N ARG A 109 1.66 -12.59 -13.47
CA ARG A 109 2.72 -13.30 -14.20
C ARG A 109 4.10 -12.73 -13.98
N ARG A 110 4.22 -11.41 -13.97
CA ARG A 110 5.47 -10.66 -13.81
C ARG A 110 5.51 -9.86 -12.52
N ALA A 111 4.37 -9.65 -11.87
CA ALA A 111 4.30 -8.98 -10.58
C ALA A 111 5.17 -9.68 -9.54
N ARG A 112 5.90 -8.89 -8.74
CA ARG A 112 6.80 -9.41 -7.70
C ARG A 112 6.68 -8.59 -6.42
N PRO A 113 6.80 -9.23 -5.24
CA PRO A 113 6.91 -8.49 -3.98
C PRO A 113 8.13 -7.58 -3.98
N TYR A 114 7.96 -6.37 -3.45
CA TYR A 114 9.11 -5.50 -3.20
C TYR A 114 10.05 -6.10 -2.13
N PRO A 115 11.33 -5.72 -2.14
CA PRO A 115 12.27 -6.14 -1.09
C PRO A 115 11.74 -5.80 0.32
N GLY A 116 11.85 -6.77 1.24
CA GLY A 116 11.39 -6.62 2.62
C GLY A 116 9.88 -6.83 2.85
N VAL A 117 9.07 -7.05 1.80
CA VAL A 117 7.61 -7.25 1.95
C VAL A 117 7.32 -8.54 2.71
N VAL A 118 7.85 -9.67 2.28
CA VAL A 118 7.59 -10.97 2.93
C VAL A 118 8.08 -10.95 4.38
N ALA A 119 9.31 -10.46 4.63
CA ALA A 119 9.87 -10.34 5.97
C ALA A 119 9.02 -9.43 6.88
N GLY A 120 8.54 -8.30 6.32
CA GLY A 120 7.65 -7.39 7.04
C GLY A 120 6.30 -8.03 7.41
N LEU A 121 5.68 -8.76 6.47
CA LEU A 121 4.43 -9.47 6.69
C LEU A 121 4.58 -10.57 7.75
N GLU A 122 5.66 -11.35 7.67
CA GLU A 122 5.98 -12.38 8.68
C GLU A 122 6.15 -11.76 10.08
N ARG A 123 6.85 -10.63 10.15
CA ARG A 123 7.05 -9.92 11.43
C ARG A 123 5.75 -9.38 12.00
N LEU A 124 4.89 -8.75 11.17
CA LEU A 124 3.58 -8.25 11.61
C LEU A 124 2.68 -9.40 12.09
N ARG A 125 2.66 -10.53 11.36
CA ARG A 125 1.95 -11.74 11.77
C ARG A 125 2.50 -12.32 13.06
N GLY A 126 3.83 -12.33 13.24
CA GLY A 126 4.50 -12.76 14.47
C GLY A 126 4.16 -11.92 15.71
N LEU A 127 3.70 -10.67 15.50
CA LEU A 127 3.15 -9.82 16.57
C LEU A 127 1.68 -10.13 16.88
N GLY A 128 1.05 -11.09 16.19
CA GLY A 128 -0.36 -11.42 16.35
C GLY A 128 -1.32 -10.40 15.76
N LEU A 129 -0.83 -9.48 14.91
CA LEU A 129 -1.66 -8.43 14.31
C LEU A 129 -2.46 -8.98 13.11
N PRO A 130 -3.78 -8.85 13.08
CA PRO A 130 -4.57 -9.14 11.89
C PRO A 130 -4.27 -8.12 10.79
N LEU A 131 -4.12 -8.62 9.55
CA LEU A 131 -3.77 -7.83 8.38
C LEU A 131 -4.90 -7.88 7.36
N ALA A 132 -5.13 -6.78 6.63
CA ALA A 132 -6.02 -6.73 5.48
C ALA A 132 -5.42 -5.88 4.36
N VAL A 133 -5.80 -6.19 3.11
CA VAL A 133 -5.46 -5.34 1.95
C VAL A 133 -6.59 -4.35 1.71
N VAL A 134 -6.25 -3.06 1.49
CA VAL A 134 -7.18 -2.00 1.09
C VAL A 134 -6.61 -1.28 -0.12
N THR A 135 -7.16 -1.54 -1.30
CA THR A 135 -6.58 -1.09 -2.57
C THR A 135 -7.62 -0.47 -3.50
N ASN A 136 -7.16 0.42 -4.40
CA ASN A 136 -7.98 0.94 -5.51
C ASN A 136 -8.05 -0.02 -6.71
N LYS A 137 -7.30 -1.13 -6.66
CA LYS A 137 -7.41 -2.21 -7.63
C LYS A 137 -8.77 -2.89 -7.50
N ALA A 138 -9.41 -3.22 -8.62
CA ALA A 138 -10.68 -3.96 -8.61
C ALA A 138 -10.52 -5.32 -7.91
N GLN A 139 -11.52 -5.70 -7.10
CA GLN A 139 -11.53 -6.93 -6.29
C GLN A 139 -11.18 -8.16 -7.12
N ALA A 140 -11.80 -8.28 -8.30
CA ALA A 140 -11.61 -9.40 -9.22
C ALA A 140 -10.16 -9.56 -9.74
N PHE A 141 -9.31 -8.56 -9.59
CA PHE A 141 -7.88 -8.63 -9.93
C PHE A 141 -6.99 -8.66 -8.69
N ALA A 142 -7.43 -8.07 -7.57
CA ALA A 142 -6.64 -8.03 -6.35
C ALA A 142 -6.47 -9.41 -5.71
N GLU A 143 -7.57 -10.16 -5.56
CA GLU A 143 -7.54 -11.50 -4.94
C GLU A 143 -6.70 -12.51 -5.73
N PRO A 144 -6.92 -12.72 -7.06
CA PRO A 144 -6.09 -13.64 -7.83
C PRO A 144 -4.61 -13.23 -7.87
N LEU A 145 -4.30 -11.93 -7.82
CA LEU A 145 -2.93 -11.45 -7.76
C LEU A 145 -2.24 -11.84 -6.45
N LEU A 146 -2.92 -11.69 -5.32
CA LEU A 146 -2.42 -12.11 -4.01
C LEU A 146 -2.19 -13.64 -3.96
N GLU A 147 -3.08 -14.41 -4.55
CA GLU A 147 -2.94 -15.88 -4.67
C GLU A 147 -1.73 -16.23 -5.53
N ALA A 148 -1.63 -15.67 -6.74
CA ALA A 148 -0.54 -15.94 -7.69
C ALA A 148 0.85 -15.57 -7.13
N THR A 149 0.92 -14.56 -6.25
CA THR A 149 2.17 -14.12 -5.63
C THR A 149 2.44 -14.78 -4.26
N GLY A 150 1.54 -15.65 -3.78
CA GLY A 150 1.66 -16.34 -2.50
C GLY A 150 1.44 -15.44 -1.28
N LEU A 151 0.92 -14.21 -1.47
CA LEU A 151 0.70 -13.28 -0.38
C LEU A 151 -0.69 -13.41 0.27
N ALA A 152 -1.65 -14.09 -0.35
CA ALA A 152 -3.02 -14.23 0.17
C ALA A 152 -3.07 -14.76 1.60
N GLN A 153 -2.16 -15.68 1.96
CA GLN A 153 -2.08 -16.33 3.28
C GLN A 153 -1.83 -15.37 4.46
N TYR A 154 -1.38 -14.14 4.20
CA TYR A 154 -1.10 -13.16 5.25
C TYR A 154 -2.32 -12.34 5.65
N PHE A 155 -3.34 -12.29 4.82
CA PHE A 155 -4.45 -11.34 4.96
C PHE A 155 -5.75 -12.04 5.34
N ALA A 156 -6.47 -11.45 6.29
CA ALA A 156 -7.79 -11.92 6.67
C ALA A 156 -8.82 -11.69 5.55
N PHE A 157 -8.66 -10.61 4.77
CA PHE A 157 -9.49 -10.26 3.61
C PHE A 157 -8.86 -9.13 2.79
N THR A 158 -9.47 -8.88 1.61
CA THR A 158 -9.14 -7.76 0.72
C THR A 158 -10.36 -6.86 0.55
N VAL A 159 -10.14 -5.55 0.52
CA VAL A 159 -11.10 -4.51 0.14
C VAL A 159 -10.61 -3.89 -1.15
N GLY A 160 -11.17 -4.34 -2.27
CA GLY A 160 -10.88 -3.81 -3.60
C GLY A 160 -11.59 -2.50 -3.87
N GLY A 161 -11.13 -1.77 -4.88
CA GLY A 161 -11.60 -0.42 -5.20
C GLY A 161 -13.01 -0.32 -5.78
N ASP A 162 -13.66 -1.45 -6.04
CA ASP A 162 -15.05 -1.57 -6.52
C ASP A 162 -15.94 -2.38 -5.57
N LEU A 163 -15.43 -2.75 -4.39
CA LEU A 163 -16.21 -3.48 -3.40
C LEU A 163 -17.23 -2.58 -2.67
N LEU A 164 -16.91 -1.31 -2.49
CA LEU A 164 -17.73 -0.32 -1.80
C LEU A 164 -18.12 0.81 -2.77
N SER A 165 -19.04 1.68 -2.35
CA SER A 165 -19.46 2.86 -3.13
C SER A 165 -18.33 3.87 -3.35
N GLU A 166 -17.31 3.86 -2.48
CA GLU A 166 -16.18 4.80 -2.48
C GLU A 166 -14.86 4.04 -2.39
N ARG A 167 -13.80 4.64 -2.93
CA ARG A 167 -12.42 4.17 -2.89
C ARG A 167 -11.47 5.22 -2.32
N LYS A 168 -10.22 4.87 -2.00
CA LYS A 168 -9.21 5.85 -1.58
C LYS A 168 -9.08 6.97 -2.63
N PRO A 169 -9.08 8.27 -2.23
CA PRO A 169 -8.76 8.82 -0.92
C PRO A 169 -9.95 8.91 0.06
N HIS A 170 -11.16 8.46 -0.31
CA HIS A 170 -12.30 8.47 0.63
C HIS A 170 -12.01 7.57 1.84
N PRO A 171 -12.45 7.92 3.08
CA PRO A 171 -12.16 7.14 4.28
C PRO A 171 -12.90 5.79 4.35
N LEU A 172 -13.99 5.62 3.62
CA LEU A 172 -14.89 4.47 3.72
C LEU A 172 -14.18 3.10 3.62
N PRO A 173 -13.22 2.87 2.70
CA PRO A 173 -12.54 1.58 2.62
C PRO A 173 -11.74 1.23 3.89
N LEU A 174 -11.05 2.22 4.48
CA LEU A 174 -10.29 2.01 5.71
C LEU A 174 -11.21 1.83 6.91
N LEU A 175 -12.27 2.62 7.04
CA LEU A 175 -13.27 2.46 8.10
C LEU A 175 -13.94 1.09 8.03
N HIS A 176 -14.28 0.61 6.83
CA HIS A 176 -14.81 -0.73 6.60
C HIS A 176 -13.82 -1.82 7.04
N ALA A 177 -12.54 -1.68 6.67
CA ALA A 177 -11.50 -2.62 7.06
C ALA A 177 -11.30 -2.63 8.58
N CYS A 178 -11.25 -1.47 9.23
CA CYS A 178 -11.14 -1.34 10.69
C CYS A 178 -12.30 -2.06 11.41
N ALA A 179 -13.53 -1.84 10.97
CA ALA A 179 -14.71 -2.49 11.55
C ALA A 179 -14.64 -4.01 11.41
N ARG A 180 -14.21 -4.54 10.25
CA ARG A 180 -14.05 -5.99 10.04
C ARG A 180 -12.90 -6.60 10.83
N LEU A 181 -11.82 -5.82 11.06
CA LEU A 181 -10.67 -6.25 11.89
C LEU A 181 -10.95 -6.12 13.40
N GLY A 182 -12.07 -5.50 13.79
CA GLY A 182 -12.37 -5.22 15.20
C GLY A 182 -11.41 -4.24 15.86
N SER A 183 -10.85 -3.31 15.08
CA SER A 183 -9.86 -2.34 15.54
C SER A 183 -10.38 -0.91 15.36
N PRO A 184 -10.28 -0.04 16.40
CA PRO A 184 -10.56 1.38 16.21
C PRO A 184 -9.61 1.98 15.15
N PRO A 185 -10.05 2.95 14.32
CA PRO A 185 -9.19 3.57 13.32
C PRO A 185 -7.86 4.10 13.88
N ALA A 186 -7.86 4.73 15.05
CA ALA A 186 -6.65 5.24 15.71
C ALA A 186 -5.63 4.14 16.10
N GLU A 187 -6.06 2.87 16.13
CA GLU A 187 -5.23 1.71 16.44
C GLU A 187 -5.01 0.80 15.21
N ASN A 188 -5.41 1.24 14.00
CA ASN A 188 -5.12 0.57 12.74
C ASN A 188 -4.08 1.36 11.95
N LEU A 189 -2.87 0.82 11.80
CA LEU A 189 -1.87 1.42 10.92
C LEU A 189 -2.22 1.12 9.46
N HIS A 190 -2.31 2.17 8.62
CA HIS A 190 -2.33 2.00 7.18
C HIS A 190 -0.91 2.15 6.60
N ILE A 191 -0.53 1.27 5.68
CA ILE A 191 0.75 1.35 4.97
C ILE A 191 0.47 1.42 3.47
N GLY A 192 0.99 2.46 2.82
CA GLY A 192 0.79 2.72 1.40
C GLY A 192 1.99 3.43 0.77
N ASP A 193 1.86 3.82 -0.50
CA ASP A 193 2.92 4.50 -1.25
C ASP A 193 2.48 5.84 -1.84
N SER A 194 1.22 6.24 -1.65
CA SER A 194 0.63 7.35 -2.38
C SER A 194 -0.07 8.38 -1.49
N ARG A 195 -0.35 9.54 -2.11
CA ARG A 195 -1.23 10.57 -1.53
C ARG A 195 -2.65 10.07 -1.26
N HIS A 196 -3.12 9.08 -2.03
CA HIS A 196 -4.46 8.50 -1.85
C HIS A 196 -4.54 7.69 -0.56
N ASP A 197 -3.46 6.99 -0.22
CA ASP A 197 -3.32 6.25 1.03
C ASP A 197 -3.32 7.20 2.22
N ALA A 198 -2.44 8.20 2.17
CA ALA A 198 -2.31 9.18 3.25
C ALA A 198 -3.62 9.94 3.48
N ALA A 199 -4.26 10.44 2.43
CA ALA A 199 -5.52 11.18 2.54
C ALA A 199 -6.66 10.30 3.09
N SER A 200 -6.78 9.04 2.64
CA SER A 200 -7.77 8.10 3.16
C SER A 200 -7.52 7.78 4.65
N ALA A 201 -6.25 7.56 5.04
CA ALA A 201 -5.87 7.29 6.42
C ALA A 201 -6.16 8.50 7.33
N ARG A 202 -5.76 9.71 6.94
CA ARG A 202 -6.06 10.93 7.70
C ARG A 202 -7.56 11.16 7.85
N ALA A 203 -8.33 11.00 6.78
CA ALA A 203 -9.79 11.17 6.81
C ALA A 203 -10.49 10.10 7.66
N SER A 204 -9.92 8.91 7.83
CA SER A 204 -10.45 7.84 8.68
C SER A 204 -9.93 7.90 10.12
N GLY A 205 -8.93 8.73 10.42
CA GLY A 205 -8.28 8.80 11.74
C GLY A 205 -7.25 7.70 11.99
N CYS A 206 -6.79 7.02 10.92
CA CYS A 206 -5.74 6.00 11.01
C CYS A 206 -4.35 6.64 10.97
N PRO A 207 -3.38 6.18 11.77
CA PRO A 207 -1.97 6.44 11.51
C PRO A 207 -1.56 5.85 10.15
N VAL A 208 -0.61 6.52 9.48
CA VAL A 208 -0.16 6.11 8.14
C VAL A 208 1.35 6.16 7.99
N PHE A 209 1.92 5.07 7.49
CA PHE A 209 3.30 5.01 7.02
C PHE A 209 3.32 4.94 5.49
N LEU A 210 4.29 5.60 4.88
CA LEU A 210 4.49 5.54 3.43
C LEU A 210 5.83 4.91 3.07
N VAL A 211 5.82 4.11 2.00
CA VAL A 211 7.02 3.59 1.37
C VAL A 211 7.41 4.45 0.16
N PRO A 212 8.70 4.76 -0.06
CA PRO A 212 9.12 5.69 -1.11
C PRO A 212 9.34 5.05 -2.48
N TYR A 213 9.32 3.73 -2.57
CA TYR A 213 9.63 2.97 -3.78
C TYR A 213 8.43 2.74 -4.70
N GLY A 214 7.21 3.11 -4.25
CA GLY A 214 5.98 2.90 -5.00
C GLY A 214 5.76 3.87 -6.15
N TYR A 215 4.52 4.06 -6.54
CA TYR A 215 4.20 4.75 -7.79
C TYR A 215 3.85 6.23 -7.59
N ASN A 216 2.97 6.54 -6.67
CA ASN A 216 2.50 7.91 -6.35
C ASN A 216 2.39 8.85 -7.57
N GLU A 217 1.87 8.34 -8.71
CA GLU A 217 1.73 9.09 -9.97
C GLU A 217 3.04 9.71 -10.50
N GLY A 218 4.20 9.15 -10.11
CA GLY A 218 5.54 9.67 -10.46
C GLY A 218 6.05 10.77 -9.54
N GLU A 219 5.30 11.12 -8.49
CA GLU A 219 5.73 12.07 -7.46
C GLU A 219 6.33 11.34 -6.24
N GLY A 220 7.29 11.98 -5.58
CA GLY A 220 7.85 11.44 -4.35
C GLY A 220 6.91 11.60 -3.16
N VAL A 221 7.12 10.81 -2.09
CA VAL A 221 6.28 10.84 -0.88
C VAL A 221 6.75 11.85 0.18
N ARG A 222 7.87 12.54 -0.03
CA ARG A 222 8.52 13.38 1.00
C ARG A 222 7.64 14.54 1.53
N ASN A 223 6.73 15.04 0.71
CA ASN A 223 5.87 16.17 1.04
C ASN A 223 4.43 15.74 1.39
N ILE A 224 4.19 14.44 1.56
CA ILE A 224 2.88 13.92 1.93
C ILE A 224 2.80 13.86 3.46
N ASP A 225 1.67 14.31 4.01
CA ASP A 225 1.40 14.20 5.45
C ASP A 225 1.24 12.74 5.85
N CYS A 226 2.23 12.20 6.57
CA CYS A 226 2.27 10.84 7.08
C CYS A 226 3.02 10.80 8.42
N ASP A 227 2.83 9.73 9.20
CA ASP A 227 3.49 9.57 10.50
C ASP A 227 4.94 9.09 10.35
N ALA A 228 5.24 8.37 9.27
CA ALA A 228 6.61 8.02 8.92
C ALA A 228 6.74 7.66 7.43
N ILE A 229 7.92 7.95 6.86
CA ILE A 229 8.40 7.34 5.62
C ILE A 229 9.35 6.22 6.03
N VAL A 230 9.10 5.00 5.55
CA VAL A 230 9.86 3.80 5.89
C VAL A 230 10.46 3.19 4.62
N ALA A 231 11.72 2.78 4.67
CA ALA A 231 12.41 2.30 3.47
C ALA A 231 11.80 0.98 2.93
N THR A 232 11.32 0.12 3.84
CA THR A 232 10.73 -1.18 3.50
C THR A 232 9.55 -1.50 4.42
N LEU A 233 8.76 -2.52 4.06
CA LEU A 233 7.71 -3.04 4.94
C LEU A 233 8.29 -3.67 6.22
N GLU A 234 9.48 -4.25 6.13
CA GLU A 234 10.20 -4.78 7.29
C GLU A 234 10.55 -3.66 8.28
N ASP A 235 11.00 -2.50 7.79
CA ASP A 235 11.25 -1.32 8.61
C ASP A 235 9.96 -0.78 9.25
N ALA A 236 8.84 -0.81 8.52
CA ALA A 236 7.53 -0.47 9.07
C ALA A 236 7.17 -1.39 10.24
N ALA A 237 7.32 -2.70 10.05
CA ALA A 237 7.04 -3.71 11.07
C ALA A 237 7.94 -3.57 12.30
N ALA A 238 9.18 -3.08 12.14
CA ALA A 238 10.08 -2.79 13.26
C ALA A 238 9.63 -1.62 14.14
N LYS A 239 8.79 -0.72 13.60
CA LYS A 239 8.29 0.47 14.29
C LYS A 239 6.97 0.26 15.01
N VAL A 240 6.34 -0.91 14.92
CA VAL A 240 5.07 -1.22 15.58
C VAL A 240 5.24 -2.22 16.72
N VAL A 241 4.29 -2.19 17.64
CA VAL A 241 4.10 -3.19 18.71
C VAL A 241 2.61 -3.50 18.82
N ALA A 242 2.29 -4.75 19.17
CA ALA A 242 0.94 -5.08 19.63
C ALA A 242 0.71 -4.48 21.03
N PRO A 243 -0.54 -4.09 21.39
CA PRO A 243 -0.87 -3.67 22.75
C PRO A 243 -0.55 -4.81 23.74
N ALA A 244 -0.10 -4.45 24.94
CA ALA A 244 -0.04 -5.41 26.05
C ALA A 244 -1.48 -5.85 26.37
N HIS A 245 -1.70 -7.16 26.49
CA HIS A 245 -2.97 -7.76 26.92
C HIS A 245 -3.22 -7.52 28.39
#